data_8310b14928b4caddeabd41e5b014ec7a
#
_entry.id   8310b14928b4caddeabd41e5b014ec7a
#
_cell.length_a   1.000
_cell.length_b   1.000
_cell.length_c   1.000
_cell.angle_alpha   90.00
_cell.angle_beta   90.00
_cell.angle_gamma   90.00
#
_symmetry.space_group_name_H-M   'P 1'
#
loop_
_entity.id
_entity.type
_entity.pdbx_description
1 polymer ?
#
loop_
_entity_poly.entity_id
_entity_poly.type
_entity_poly.pdbx_seq_one_letter_code
_entity_poly.pdbx_strand_id
1 'polypeptide(L)'
;LSKSKVKVVKDIKVKSNTPKNKFLNMVNKAKKYIKLGDIFQVVLSQRFERKINKKPIEIYNHLRKSNPSPFMFYFNYEDFNVLGSSPEILVRLRKGEVTIRPIAGTRPRGKNNKEDKGYEKDLLKDKKELAEHLMLLDLGRNDVGKVAKINSVKVTEKFKVEKYSHVMHIVSNVVGK
;
A
#
# COMPACT_ATOMS: atom_id res chain seq x y z
N LEU A 1 13.21 14.74 -27.15
CA LEU A 1 12.54 13.59 -26.55
C LEU A 1 11.27 13.30 -27.34
N SER A 2 11.34 12.30 -28.23
CA SER A 2 10.23 11.83 -29.06
C SER A 2 9.08 11.34 -28.19
N LYS A 3 7.91 11.96 -28.26
CA LYS A 3 6.65 11.46 -27.70
C LYS A 3 6.23 10.23 -28.50
N SER A 4 6.63 9.04 -28.05
CA SER A 4 6.07 7.80 -28.59
C SER A 4 4.57 7.79 -28.31
N LYS A 5 3.76 7.86 -29.38
CA LYS A 5 2.30 7.67 -29.29
C LYS A 5 2.04 6.29 -28.71
N VAL A 6 1.55 6.24 -27.49
CA VAL A 6 1.06 5.00 -26.89
C VAL A 6 -0.11 4.53 -27.75
N LYS A 7 0.10 3.44 -28.52
CA LYS A 7 -1.01 2.76 -29.18
C LYS A 7 -1.94 2.24 -28.09
N VAL A 8 -3.11 2.85 -27.95
CA VAL A 8 -4.19 2.32 -27.12
C VAL A 8 -4.58 0.97 -27.72
N VAL A 9 -4.19 -0.11 -27.06
CA VAL A 9 -4.58 -1.46 -27.45
C VAL A 9 -6.05 -1.62 -27.09
N LYS A 10 -6.91 -1.63 -28.10
CA LYS A 10 -8.36 -1.87 -27.97
C LYS A 10 -8.61 -3.27 -27.39
N ASP A 11 -9.56 -3.35 -26.47
CA ASP A 11 -10.22 -4.56 -25.93
C ASP A 11 -9.33 -5.70 -25.44
N ILE A 12 -8.65 -5.46 -24.33
CA ILE A 12 -8.02 -6.54 -23.59
C ILE A 12 -8.99 -7.01 -22.52
N LYS A 13 -9.61 -8.17 -22.76
CA LYS A 13 -10.52 -8.81 -21.79
C LYS A 13 -9.75 -9.18 -20.52
N VAL A 14 -10.06 -8.47 -19.44
CA VAL A 14 -9.65 -8.80 -18.08
C VAL A 14 -10.70 -9.70 -17.48
N LYS A 15 -10.30 -10.86 -16.95
CA LYS A 15 -11.20 -11.77 -16.22
C LYS A 15 -11.03 -11.55 -14.73
N SER A 16 -12.14 -11.50 -14.00
CA SER A 16 -12.11 -11.54 -12.53
C SER A 16 -12.57 -12.92 -12.05
N ASN A 17 -11.94 -13.44 -11.00
CA ASN A 17 -12.37 -14.68 -10.33
C ASN A 17 -13.61 -14.46 -9.45
N THR A 18 -14.00 -13.21 -9.20
CA THR A 18 -15.12 -12.85 -8.32
C THR A 18 -16.10 -11.96 -9.07
N PRO A 19 -17.31 -12.41 -9.37
CA PRO A 19 -18.36 -11.58 -9.97
C PRO A 19 -18.70 -10.38 -9.08
N LYS A 20 -19.10 -9.26 -9.68
CA LYS A 20 -19.43 -8.02 -8.99
C LYS A 20 -20.40 -8.22 -7.81
N ASN A 21 -21.51 -8.95 -8.05
CA ASN A 21 -22.51 -9.19 -7.01
C ASN A 21 -21.95 -9.99 -5.83
N LYS A 22 -21.09 -10.98 -6.09
CA LYS A 22 -20.41 -11.72 -5.04
C LYS A 22 -19.50 -10.82 -4.20
N PHE A 23 -18.74 -9.94 -4.85
CA PHE A 23 -17.87 -8.98 -4.16
C PHE A 23 -18.68 -8.00 -3.30
N LEU A 24 -19.80 -7.47 -3.81
CA LEU A 24 -20.71 -6.59 -3.05
C LEU A 24 -21.29 -7.30 -1.83
N ASN A 25 -21.66 -8.58 -1.96
CA ASN A 25 -22.15 -9.39 -0.83
C ASN A 25 -21.06 -9.61 0.23
N MET A 26 -19.80 -9.83 -0.19
CA MET A 26 -18.66 -9.91 0.73
C MET A 26 -18.47 -8.61 1.51
N VAL A 27 -18.56 -7.45 0.85
CA VAL A 27 -18.49 -6.12 1.50
C VAL A 27 -19.62 -5.96 2.52
N ASN A 28 -20.86 -6.29 2.16
CA ASN A 28 -22.01 -6.19 3.06
C ASN A 28 -21.87 -7.11 4.29
N LYS A 29 -21.34 -8.32 4.09
CA LYS A 29 -21.07 -9.27 5.19
C LYS A 29 -19.98 -8.73 6.11
N ALA A 30 -18.89 -8.21 5.55
CA ALA A 30 -17.80 -7.59 6.30
C ALA A 30 -18.29 -6.42 7.17
N LYS A 31 -19.14 -5.55 6.59
CA LYS A 31 -19.75 -4.43 7.32
C LYS A 31 -20.64 -4.89 8.49
N LYS A 32 -21.30 -6.05 8.38
CA LYS A 32 -22.07 -6.65 9.49
C LYS A 32 -21.15 -7.09 10.62
N TYR A 33 -20.05 -7.80 10.33
CA TYR A 33 -19.07 -8.22 11.34
C TYR A 33 -18.45 -7.03 12.07
N ILE A 34 -18.12 -5.94 11.36
CA ILE A 34 -17.61 -4.71 11.99
C ILE A 34 -18.67 -4.10 12.94
N LYS A 35 -19.96 -4.06 12.53
CA LYS A 35 -21.04 -3.53 13.38
C LYS A 35 -21.31 -4.38 14.61
N LEU A 36 -21.10 -5.70 14.54
CA LEU A 36 -21.25 -6.63 15.66
C LEU A 36 -20.06 -6.59 16.62
N GLY A 37 -18.96 -5.95 16.24
CA GLY A 37 -17.73 -5.93 17.04
C GLY A 37 -16.86 -7.18 16.88
N ASP A 38 -17.18 -8.07 15.93
CA ASP A 38 -16.41 -9.29 15.68
C ASP A 38 -15.03 -9.00 15.08
N ILE A 39 -14.92 -7.93 14.29
CA ILE A 39 -13.68 -7.48 13.65
C ILE A 39 -13.62 -5.95 13.59
N PHE A 40 -12.41 -5.39 13.58
CA PHE A 40 -12.19 -3.96 13.38
C PHE A 40 -11.97 -3.61 11.91
N GLN A 41 -11.26 -4.49 11.19
CA GLN A 41 -10.88 -4.30 9.80
C GLN A 41 -10.82 -5.64 9.08
N VAL A 42 -11.07 -5.62 7.77
CA VAL A 42 -10.84 -6.76 6.87
C VAL A 42 -10.50 -6.25 5.49
N VAL A 43 -9.53 -6.89 4.85
CA VAL A 43 -9.15 -6.62 3.47
C VAL A 43 -9.80 -7.68 2.58
N LEU A 44 -10.75 -7.24 1.74
CA LEU A 44 -11.38 -8.07 0.73
C LEU A 44 -10.60 -7.96 -0.57
N SER A 45 -10.38 -9.09 -1.24
CA SER A 45 -9.62 -9.12 -2.48
C SER A 45 -10.34 -9.89 -3.58
N GLN A 46 -9.92 -9.62 -4.81
CA GLN A 46 -10.27 -10.38 -6.00
C GLN A 46 -9.05 -10.47 -6.90
N ARG A 47 -8.99 -11.51 -7.72
CA ARG A 47 -7.92 -11.73 -8.69
C ARG A 47 -8.39 -11.35 -10.09
N PHE A 48 -7.61 -10.50 -10.75
CA PHE A 48 -7.78 -10.19 -12.16
C PHE A 48 -6.75 -10.95 -12.98
N GLU A 49 -7.17 -11.52 -14.08
CA GLU A 49 -6.34 -12.29 -15.01
C GLU A 49 -6.38 -11.68 -16.39
N ARG A 50 -5.23 -11.65 -17.03
CA ARG A 50 -5.09 -11.19 -18.41
C ARG A 50 -4.02 -11.99 -19.14
N LYS A 51 -4.28 -12.38 -20.38
CA LYS A 51 -3.25 -12.93 -21.27
C LYS A 51 -2.28 -11.81 -21.66
N ILE A 52 -1.00 -12.13 -21.60
CA ILE A 52 0.09 -11.23 -21.98
C ILE A 52 0.97 -11.91 -23.01
N ASN A 53 1.52 -11.12 -23.96
CA ASN A 53 2.43 -11.58 -25.01
C ASN A 53 3.86 -11.05 -24.79
N LYS A 54 4.18 -10.67 -23.56
CA LYS A 54 5.47 -10.11 -23.17
C LYS A 54 6.14 -11.00 -22.14
N LYS A 55 7.47 -11.03 -22.16
CA LYS A 55 8.23 -11.69 -21.11
C LYS A 55 8.01 -10.99 -19.78
N PRO A 56 7.92 -11.71 -18.65
CA PRO A 56 7.71 -11.08 -17.33
C PRO A 56 8.71 -9.98 -17.00
N ILE A 57 9.98 -10.12 -17.38
CA ILE A 57 11.00 -9.10 -17.17
C ILE A 57 10.73 -7.80 -17.96
N GLU A 58 10.10 -7.88 -19.14
CA GLU A 58 9.72 -6.69 -19.90
C GLU A 58 8.61 -5.93 -19.17
N ILE A 59 7.65 -6.66 -18.57
CA ILE A 59 6.58 -6.09 -17.75
C ILE A 59 7.18 -5.39 -16.53
N TYR A 60 8.11 -6.05 -15.84
CA TYR A 60 8.83 -5.46 -14.72
C TYR A 60 9.56 -4.16 -15.12
N ASN A 61 10.24 -4.16 -16.25
CA ASN A 61 10.94 -2.96 -16.73
C ASN A 61 9.98 -1.80 -17.06
N HIS A 62 8.77 -2.12 -17.56
CA HIS A 62 7.72 -1.11 -17.74
C HIS A 62 7.18 -0.60 -16.41
N LEU A 63 6.90 -1.49 -15.46
CA LEU A 63 6.44 -1.12 -14.12
C LEU A 63 7.45 -0.21 -13.42
N ARG A 64 8.74 -0.54 -13.48
CA ARG A 64 9.82 0.25 -12.92
C ARG A 64 9.92 1.67 -13.49
N LYS A 65 9.54 1.86 -14.75
CA LYS A 65 9.52 3.19 -15.40
C LYS A 65 8.25 3.97 -15.11
N SER A 66 7.10 3.30 -15.05
CA SER A 66 5.79 3.95 -14.91
C SER A 66 5.39 4.20 -13.46
N ASN A 67 5.81 3.33 -12.55
CA ASN A 67 5.47 3.41 -11.12
C ASN A 67 6.67 2.98 -10.25
N PRO A 68 7.76 3.76 -10.23
CA PRO A 68 8.91 3.49 -9.37
C PRO A 68 8.49 3.60 -7.90
N SER A 69 8.98 2.68 -7.07
CA SER A 69 8.77 2.65 -5.62
C SER A 69 10.06 2.27 -4.91
N PRO A 70 10.19 2.53 -3.60
CA PRO A 70 11.39 2.17 -2.83
C PRO A 70 11.71 0.67 -2.87
N PHE A 71 10.70 -0.19 -3.01
CA PHE A 71 10.84 -1.64 -3.01
C PHE A 71 10.32 -2.24 -4.31
N MET A 72 11.21 -2.30 -5.30
CA MET A 72 10.97 -2.96 -6.56
C MET A 72 11.51 -4.38 -6.49
N PHE A 73 10.70 -5.38 -6.90
CA PHE A 73 11.13 -6.77 -6.85
C PHE A 73 10.72 -7.54 -8.10
N TYR A 74 11.54 -8.52 -8.46
CA TYR A 74 11.31 -9.51 -9.50
C TYR A 74 11.86 -10.84 -9.03
N PHE A 75 10.98 -11.79 -8.73
CA PHE A 75 11.33 -13.15 -8.37
C PHE A 75 11.03 -14.07 -9.56
N ASN A 76 12.04 -14.82 -9.96
CA ASN A 76 11.94 -15.79 -11.03
C ASN A 76 11.95 -17.19 -10.41
N TYR A 77 10.79 -17.85 -10.46
CA TYR A 77 10.64 -19.26 -10.09
C TYR A 77 10.55 -20.09 -11.35
N GLU A 78 10.69 -21.42 -11.24
CA GLU A 78 10.69 -22.31 -12.42
C GLU A 78 9.39 -22.17 -13.23
N ASP A 79 8.23 -22.20 -12.57
CA ASP A 79 6.92 -22.22 -13.21
C ASP A 79 6.24 -20.85 -13.31
N PHE A 80 6.67 -19.87 -12.56
CA PHE A 80 6.03 -18.55 -12.50
C PHE A 80 6.99 -17.46 -12.08
N ASN A 81 6.56 -16.21 -12.29
CA ASN A 81 7.30 -15.02 -11.85
C ASN A 81 6.42 -14.17 -10.96
N VAL A 82 7.02 -13.59 -9.91
CA VAL A 82 6.37 -12.57 -9.08
C VAL A 82 7.12 -11.26 -9.21
N LEU A 83 6.42 -10.21 -9.57
CA LEU A 83 7.02 -8.89 -9.75
C LEU A 83 6.11 -7.82 -9.15
N GLY A 84 6.72 -6.75 -8.67
CA GLY A 84 5.94 -5.70 -8.03
C GLY A 84 6.73 -4.43 -7.75
N SER A 85 5.96 -3.43 -7.34
CA SER A 85 6.42 -2.13 -6.90
C SER A 85 5.67 -1.80 -5.61
N SER A 86 6.38 -1.77 -4.48
CA SER A 86 5.80 -1.54 -3.16
C SER A 86 6.38 -0.28 -2.50
N PRO A 87 5.54 0.59 -1.96
CA PRO A 87 6.00 1.74 -1.16
C PRO A 87 6.32 1.36 0.29
N GLU A 88 5.90 0.18 0.74
CA GLU A 88 5.86 -0.21 2.15
C GLU A 88 6.73 -1.44 2.42
N ILE A 89 7.42 -1.44 3.56
CA ILE A 89 8.11 -2.60 4.11
C ILE A 89 7.18 -3.38 5.04
N LEU A 90 7.28 -4.69 5.06
CA LEU A 90 6.66 -5.50 6.11
C LEU A 90 7.43 -5.29 7.43
N VAL A 91 8.72 -5.53 7.41
CA VAL A 91 9.65 -5.34 8.53
C VAL A 91 11.06 -5.16 7.99
N ARG A 92 11.87 -4.36 8.67
CA ARG A 92 13.30 -4.21 8.36
C ARG A 92 14.12 -4.45 9.62
N LEU A 93 15.12 -5.32 9.52
CA LEU A 93 16.16 -5.48 10.53
C LEU A 93 17.48 -4.97 9.97
N ARG A 94 18.06 -3.96 10.62
CA ARG A 94 19.38 -3.43 10.24
C ARG A 94 20.17 -3.02 11.48
N LYS A 95 21.40 -3.53 11.59
CA LYS A 95 22.32 -3.24 12.72
C LYS A 95 21.69 -3.44 14.10
N GLY A 96 20.89 -4.51 14.26
CA GLY A 96 20.21 -4.84 15.51
C GLY A 96 18.99 -3.98 15.83
N GLU A 97 18.53 -3.15 14.90
CA GLU A 97 17.29 -2.37 15.02
C GLU A 97 16.21 -2.91 14.09
N VAL A 98 15.08 -3.28 14.67
CA VAL A 98 13.85 -3.66 13.96
C VAL A 98 13.05 -2.39 13.67
N THR A 99 12.57 -2.25 12.47
CA THR A 99 11.74 -1.12 12.03
C THR A 99 10.46 -1.63 11.39
N ILE A 100 9.32 -1.08 11.78
CA ILE A 100 8.03 -1.19 11.09
C ILE A 100 7.56 0.22 10.73
N ARG A 101 6.98 0.36 9.54
CA ARG A 101 6.63 1.65 9.01
C ARG A 101 5.20 1.63 8.45
N PRO A 102 4.16 1.75 9.32
CA PRO A 102 2.77 1.73 8.88
C PRO A 102 2.47 2.93 7.97
N ILE A 103 1.74 2.64 6.91
CA ILE A 103 1.25 3.61 5.92
C ILE A 103 -0.26 3.45 5.83
N ALA A 104 -1.01 4.52 6.04
CA ALA A 104 -2.45 4.54 5.87
C ALA A 104 -2.95 5.94 5.49
N GLY A 105 -4.18 6.00 5.02
CA GLY A 105 -4.75 7.23 4.50
C GLY A 105 -4.16 7.64 3.15
N THR A 106 -5.00 8.07 2.23
CA THR A 106 -4.55 8.38 0.88
C THR A 106 -5.26 9.61 0.34
N ARG A 107 -4.49 10.52 -0.26
CA ARG A 107 -5.02 11.60 -1.11
C ARG A 107 -4.21 11.67 -2.39
N PRO A 108 -4.81 12.11 -3.50
CA PRO A 108 -4.08 12.33 -4.74
C PRO A 108 -3.08 13.50 -4.59
N ARG A 109 -2.12 13.57 -5.49
CA ARG A 109 -1.27 14.75 -5.63
C ARG A 109 -2.05 15.88 -6.30
N GLY A 110 -1.84 17.09 -5.82
CA GLY A 110 -2.38 18.30 -6.44
C GLY A 110 -1.64 18.68 -7.73
N LYS A 111 -2.31 19.45 -8.58
CA LYS A 111 -1.69 20.00 -9.80
C LYS A 111 -0.63 21.07 -9.51
N ASN A 112 -0.67 21.63 -8.30
CA ASN A 112 0.24 22.64 -7.80
C ASN A 112 0.41 22.56 -6.28
N ASN A 113 1.35 23.32 -5.73
CA ASN A 113 1.64 23.29 -4.29
C ASN A 113 0.47 23.73 -3.39
N LYS A 114 -0.44 24.59 -3.87
CA LYS A 114 -1.61 25.03 -3.09
C LYS A 114 -2.61 23.89 -2.94
N GLU A 115 -2.90 23.16 -4.00
CA GLU A 115 -3.75 21.97 -3.98
C GLU A 115 -3.12 20.85 -3.15
N ASP A 116 -1.82 20.58 -3.30
CA ASP A 116 -1.09 19.59 -2.48
C ASP A 116 -1.24 19.89 -0.98
N LYS A 117 -1.04 21.15 -0.57
CA LYS A 117 -1.26 21.57 0.82
C LYS A 117 -2.71 21.44 1.26
N GLY A 118 -3.66 21.65 0.35
CA GLY A 118 -5.09 21.44 0.59
C GLY A 118 -5.39 19.99 0.90
N TYR A 119 -4.94 19.05 0.06
CA TYR A 119 -5.11 17.61 0.28
C TYR A 119 -4.40 17.09 1.53
N GLU A 120 -3.20 17.61 1.83
CA GLU A 120 -2.48 17.29 3.06
C GLU A 120 -3.27 17.69 4.32
N LYS A 121 -3.82 18.91 4.33
CA LYS A 121 -4.66 19.39 5.43
C LYS A 121 -5.96 18.58 5.56
N ASP A 122 -6.59 18.25 4.45
CA ASP A 122 -7.79 17.41 4.41
C ASP A 122 -7.51 16.03 4.98
N LEU A 123 -6.41 15.38 4.54
CA LEU A 123 -5.98 14.08 5.04
C LEU A 123 -5.75 14.06 6.56
N LEU A 124 -5.07 15.09 7.09
CA LEU A 124 -4.77 15.22 8.52
C LEU A 124 -5.99 15.64 9.38
N LYS A 125 -7.11 15.99 8.77
CA LYS A 125 -8.39 16.27 9.46
C LYS A 125 -9.37 15.11 9.38
N ASP A 126 -9.13 14.13 8.53
CA ASP A 126 -10.02 13.00 8.34
C ASP A 126 -9.94 12.05 9.53
N LYS A 127 -10.97 12.10 10.39
CA LYS A 127 -11.02 11.29 11.63
C LYS A 127 -10.95 9.79 11.36
N LYS A 128 -11.51 9.31 10.23
CA LYS A 128 -11.48 7.90 9.86
C LYS A 128 -10.06 7.48 9.50
N GLU A 129 -9.39 8.24 8.63
CA GLU A 129 -8.02 7.95 8.20
C GLU A 129 -7.03 8.00 9.39
N LEU A 130 -7.21 8.97 10.28
CA LEU A 130 -6.41 9.07 11.51
C LEU A 130 -6.63 7.91 12.47
N ALA A 131 -7.88 7.45 12.64
CA ALA A 131 -8.21 6.31 13.49
C ALA A 131 -7.64 5.01 12.93
N GLU A 132 -7.74 4.80 11.62
CA GLU A 132 -7.13 3.64 10.94
C GLU A 132 -5.61 3.66 11.10
N HIS A 133 -4.98 4.81 10.87
CA HIS A 133 -3.53 4.94 11.03
C HIS A 133 -3.06 4.70 12.47
N LEU A 134 -3.81 5.19 13.45
CA LEU A 134 -3.51 4.95 14.87
C LEU A 134 -3.56 3.45 15.20
N MET A 135 -4.57 2.73 14.71
CA MET A 135 -4.68 1.29 14.87
C MET A 135 -3.46 0.56 14.30
N LEU A 136 -3.01 0.92 13.11
CA LEU A 136 -1.82 0.33 12.48
C LEU A 136 -0.52 0.70 13.21
N LEU A 137 -0.43 1.92 13.75
CA LEU A 137 0.69 2.35 14.56
C LEU A 137 0.80 1.54 15.86
N ASP A 138 -0.33 1.30 16.54
CA ASP A 138 -0.36 0.49 17.77
C ASP A 138 -0.03 -0.97 17.49
N LEU A 139 -0.53 -1.53 16.37
CA LEU A 139 -0.15 -2.86 15.91
C LEU A 139 1.37 -2.93 15.67
N GLY A 140 1.95 -1.96 14.99
CA GLY A 140 3.40 -1.90 14.74
C GLY A 140 4.21 -1.82 16.04
N ARG A 141 3.76 -1.04 17.04
CA ARG A 141 4.39 -0.99 18.36
C ARG A 141 4.37 -2.35 19.06
N ASN A 142 3.23 -3.03 19.03
CA ASN A 142 3.08 -4.35 19.63
C ASN A 142 3.96 -5.39 18.93
N ASP A 143 4.00 -5.40 17.61
CA ASP A 143 4.80 -6.35 16.82
C ASP A 143 6.31 -6.15 17.03
N VAL A 144 6.79 -4.91 17.02
CA VAL A 144 8.18 -4.59 17.38
C VAL A 144 8.47 -5.01 18.82
N GLY A 145 7.53 -4.77 19.76
CA GLY A 145 7.68 -5.10 21.18
C GLY A 145 7.85 -6.60 21.47
N LYS A 146 7.33 -7.47 20.60
CA LYS A 146 7.48 -8.93 20.75
C LYS A 146 8.93 -9.43 20.61
N VAL A 147 9.77 -8.68 19.86
CA VAL A 147 11.13 -9.11 19.52
C VAL A 147 12.21 -8.13 19.99
N ALA A 148 11.84 -6.93 20.36
CA ALA A 148 12.75 -5.88 20.81
C ALA A 148 13.05 -5.99 22.31
N LYS A 149 14.20 -5.47 22.73
CA LYS A 149 14.55 -5.34 24.15
C LYS A 149 13.51 -4.50 24.89
N ILE A 150 13.24 -4.85 26.15
CA ILE A 150 12.33 -4.09 27.03
C ILE A 150 12.76 -2.62 27.04
N ASN A 151 11.80 -1.71 26.96
CA ASN A 151 11.97 -0.24 26.91
C ASN A 151 12.72 0.30 25.68
N SER A 152 12.98 -0.51 24.64
CA SER A 152 13.64 -0.03 23.43
C SER A 152 12.69 0.42 22.32
N VAL A 153 11.39 0.08 22.42
CA VAL A 153 10.39 0.45 21.40
C VAL A 153 10.12 1.95 21.43
N LYS A 154 10.30 2.59 20.27
CA LYS A 154 10.09 4.04 20.11
C LYS A 154 9.32 4.35 18.82
N VAL A 155 8.43 5.32 18.90
CA VAL A 155 7.83 5.95 17.71
C VAL A 155 8.69 7.14 17.34
N THR A 156 9.45 7.03 16.26
CA THR A 156 10.39 8.07 15.82
C THR A 156 9.76 9.09 14.87
N GLU A 157 8.73 8.68 14.13
CA GLU A 157 7.88 9.55 13.33
C GLU A 157 6.43 9.20 13.59
N LYS A 158 5.56 10.21 13.74
CA LYS A 158 4.14 10.02 14.03
C LYS A 158 3.29 10.91 13.13
N PHE A 159 2.36 10.30 12.37
CA PHE A 159 1.39 10.98 11.52
C PHE A 159 2.00 11.98 10.52
N LYS A 160 3.17 11.66 9.97
CA LYS A 160 3.83 12.48 8.95
C LYS A 160 3.20 12.21 7.58
N VAL A 161 2.95 13.26 6.80
CA VAL A 161 2.51 13.10 5.42
C VAL A 161 3.70 12.95 4.50
N GLU A 162 3.76 11.85 3.76
CA GLU A 162 4.74 11.60 2.71
C GLU A 162 4.09 11.71 1.33
N LYS A 163 4.80 12.37 0.44
CA LYS A 163 4.36 12.66 -0.93
C LYS A 163 5.11 11.75 -1.90
N TYR A 164 4.36 10.90 -2.58
CA TYR A 164 4.84 10.03 -3.65
C TYR A 164 4.50 10.63 -5.02
N SER A 165 4.83 9.94 -6.10
CA SER A 165 4.64 10.47 -7.47
C SER A 165 3.17 10.80 -7.80
N HIS A 166 2.22 9.97 -7.34
CA HIS A 166 0.80 10.08 -7.69
C HIS A 166 -0.13 10.31 -6.50
N VAL A 167 0.33 10.00 -5.29
CA VAL A 167 -0.46 10.05 -4.07
C VAL A 167 0.36 10.57 -2.89
N MET A 168 -0.31 10.91 -1.80
CA MET A 168 0.30 11.15 -0.49
C MET A 168 -0.36 10.25 0.56
N HIS A 169 0.39 9.87 1.57
CA HIS A 169 -0.05 9.00 2.65
C HIS A 169 0.36 9.54 4.02
N ILE A 170 -0.37 9.13 5.06
CA ILE A 170 0.07 9.28 6.45
C ILE A 170 1.01 8.13 6.77
N VAL A 171 2.17 8.45 7.33
CA VAL A 171 3.23 7.50 7.67
C VAL A 171 3.65 7.71 9.11
N SER A 172 3.91 6.62 9.82
CA SER A 172 4.60 6.62 11.11
C SER A 172 5.79 5.65 11.07
N ASN A 173 6.70 5.78 12.01
CA ASN A 173 7.87 4.92 12.08
C ASN A 173 8.05 4.40 13.50
N VAL A 174 8.13 3.08 13.65
CA VAL A 174 8.34 2.40 14.93
C VAL A 174 9.64 1.63 14.85
N VAL A 175 10.49 1.80 15.85
CA VAL A 175 11.78 1.10 15.95
C VAL A 175 11.91 0.40 17.29
N GLY A 176 12.76 -0.63 17.34
CA GLY A 176 13.13 -1.34 18.57
C GLY A 176 14.48 -2.04 18.42
N LYS A 177 15.21 -2.23 19.52
CA LYS A 177 16.54 -2.86 19.54
C LYS A 177 16.49 -4.25 20.14
#